data_989cc77f62bcc5169e07718220faf368
#
_entry.id   989cc77f62bcc5169e07718220faf368
#
_cell.length_a   1.000
_cell.length_b   1.000
_cell.length_c   1.000
_cell.angle_alpha   90.00
_cell.angle_beta   90.00
_cell.angle_gamma   90.00
#
_symmetry.space_group_name_H-M   'P 1'
#
loop_
_entity.id
_entity.type
_entity.pdbx_description
1 polymer ?
#
loop_
_entity_poly.entity_id
_entity_poly.type
_entity_poly.pdbx_seq_one_letter_code
_entity_poly.pdbx_strand_id
1 'polypeptide(L)'
;IAQDTGMDDIGPFTFNAVRFFVGFIVILPLAILFETKKFKLKFKIGYRSFVILSFLIGLSLFLGSALQQVALIYTDVANAAFFTIFYVPMVPIIIFIFKRDSLHWSVWPSVVLCLIGGYLLTNFYDATVRLGDTLVILGALFWSTHIIFIGMIIKLYNLPLTIGAIQTLLVSLFSIIIGLIYEEFVIENILNEIDS
;
A
#
# COMPACT_ATOMS: atom_id res chain seq x y z
N ILE A 1 4.05 -12.82 9.04
CA ILE A 1 3.33 -13.69 9.98
C ILE A 1 1.83 -13.32 9.97
N ALA A 2 1.36 -12.19 10.51
CA ALA A 2 -0.07 -11.86 10.57
C ALA A 2 -0.77 -11.78 9.20
N GLN A 3 -0.08 -11.36 8.15
CA GLN A 3 -0.59 -11.33 6.77
C GLN A 3 -0.63 -12.73 6.14
N ASP A 4 0.25 -13.58 6.52
CA ASP A 4 0.42 -14.94 6.04
C ASP A 4 -0.62 -15.85 6.71
N THR A 5 -0.63 -15.93 8.03
CA THR A 5 -1.62 -16.71 8.79
C THR A 5 -3.06 -16.24 8.61
N GLY A 6 -3.27 -14.95 8.36
CA GLY A 6 -4.62 -14.41 8.09
C GLY A 6 -5.18 -14.76 6.72
N MET A 7 -4.41 -15.44 5.86
CA MET A 7 -4.86 -15.92 4.54
C MET A 7 -5.05 -17.43 4.49
N ASP A 8 -4.84 -18.16 5.60
CA ASP A 8 -4.96 -19.61 5.62
C ASP A 8 -6.40 -20.08 5.29
N ASP A 9 -7.39 -19.25 5.67
CA ASP A 9 -8.83 -19.57 5.51
C ASP A 9 -9.58 -18.60 4.58
N ILE A 10 -8.98 -17.42 4.28
CA ILE A 10 -9.60 -16.40 3.43
C ILE A 10 -8.65 -15.95 2.32
N GLY A 11 -9.21 -15.65 1.14
CA GLY A 11 -8.40 -15.22 0.01
C GLY A 11 -7.66 -13.88 0.24
N PRO A 12 -6.58 -13.62 -0.53
CA PRO A 12 -5.72 -12.45 -0.37
C PRO A 12 -6.47 -11.12 -0.54
N PHE A 13 -7.46 -11.06 -1.44
CA PHE A 13 -8.24 -9.84 -1.66
C PHE A 13 -9.27 -9.62 -0.55
N THR A 14 -9.92 -10.69 -0.07
CA THR A 14 -10.84 -10.64 1.07
C THR A 14 -10.11 -10.15 2.32
N PHE A 15 -8.95 -10.72 2.62
CA PHE A 15 -8.11 -10.27 3.74
C PHE A 15 -7.73 -8.79 3.60
N ASN A 16 -7.32 -8.39 2.40
CA ASN A 16 -6.95 -7.01 2.11
C ASN A 16 -8.14 -6.05 2.29
N ALA A 17 -9.33 -6.44 1.80
CA ALA A 17 -10.56 -5.66 1.94
C ALA A 17 -10.91 -5.38 3.40
N VAL A 18 -10.93 -6.43 4.23
CA VAL A 18 -11.27 -6.32 5.66
C VAL A 18 -10.24 -5.46 6.39
N ARG A 19 -8.95 -5.70 6.19
CA ARG A 19 -7.86 -4.96 6.82
C ARG A 19 -7.95 -3.46 6.56
N PHE A 20 -8.15 -3.07 5.30
CA PHE A 20 -8.25 -1.66 4.92
C PHE A 20 -9.59 -1.03 5.32
N PHE A 21 -10.68 -1.81 5.37
CA PHE A 21 -11.96 -1.33 5.88
C PHE A 21 -11.90 -1.00 7.38
N VAL A 22 -11.28 -1.87 8.18
CA VAL A 22 -11.03 -1.58 9.61
C VAL A 22 -10.17 -0.32 9.75
N GLY A 23 -9.12 -0.18 8.95
CA GLY A 23 -8.30 1.05 8.91
C GLY A 23 -9.13 2.29 8.60
N PHE A 24 -10.05 2.22 7.63
CA PHE A 24 -10.97 3.30 7.30
C PHE A 24 -11.87 3.69 8.48
N ILE A 25 -12.50 2.70 9.14
CA ILE A 25 -13.38 2.95 10.30
C ILE A 25 -12.64 3.68 11.42
N VAL A 26 -11.37 3.34 11.66
CA VAL A 26 -10.55 3.96 12.70
C VAL A 26 -10.12 5.39 12.34
N ILE A 27 -9.72 5.62 11.09
CA ILE A 27 -9.19 6.92 10.64
C ILE A 27 -10.30 7.93 10.37
N LEU A 28 -11.45 7.50 9.87
CA LEU A 28 -12.56 8.39 9.48
C LEU A 28 -13.04 9.32 10.61
N PRO A 29 -13.31 8.86 11.83
CA PRO A 29 -13.71 9.74 12.93
C PRO A 29 -12.66 10.82 13.24
N LEU A 30 -11.38 10.46 13.20
CA LEU A 30 -10.28 11.40 13.42
C LEU A 30 -10.22 12.46 12.31
N ALA A 31 -10.38 12.05 11.05
CA ALA A 31 -10.44 12.97 9.92
C ALA A 31 -11.61 13.96 10.07
N ILE A 32 -12.78 13.47 10.46
CA ILE A 32 -13.98 14.33 10.69
C ILE A 32 -13.72 15.33 11.82
N LEU A 33 -13.17 14.87 12.93
CA LEU A 33 -12.94 15.72 14.11
C LEU A 33 -11.88 16.81 13.83
N PHE A 34 -10.78 16.47 13.20
CA PHE A 34 -9.62 17.36 13.09
C PHE A 34 -9.52 18.12 11.78
N GLU A 35 -10.07 17.58 10.68
CA GLU A 35 -9.82 18.14 9.33
C GLU A 35 -11.05 18.70 8.61
N THR A 36 -12.29 18.51 9.10
CA THR A 36 -13.53 18.94 8.39
C THR A 36 -13.51 20.41 7.98
N LYS A 37 -13.07 21.31 8.87
CA LYS A 37 -13.03 22.75 8.56
C LYS A 37 -12.01 23.05 7.45
N LYS A 38 -10.82 22.45 7.52
CA LYS A 38 -9.76 22.61 6.52
C LYS A 38 -10.17 22.00 5.19
N PHE A 39 -10.83 20.85 5.21
CA PHE A 39 -11.33 20.16 4.02
C PHE A 39 -12.30 21.05 3.23
N LYS A 40 -13.32 21.61 3.88
CA LYS A 40 -14.31 22.50 3.22
C LYS A 40 -13.67 23.70 2.53
N LEU A 41 -12.62 24.28 3.12
CA LEU A 41 -11.91 25.43 2.56
C LEU A 41 -11.04 25.02 1.35
N LYS A 42 -10.26 23.96 1.47
CA LYS A 42 -9.32 23.49 0.44
C LYS A 42 -10.03 22.86 -0.75
N PHE A 43 -11.13 22.15 -0.50
CA PHE A 43 -11.90 21.48 -1.53
C PHE A 43 -12.50 22.45 -2.58
N LYS A 44 -12.90 23.65 -2.15
CA LYS A 44 -13.39 24.70 -3.07
C LYS A 44 -12.33 25.18 -4.06
N ILE A 45 -11.05 25.13 -3.70
CA ILE A 45 -9.94 25.71 -4.48
C ILE A 45 -9.42 24.75 -5.54
N GLY A 46 -9.50 23.44 -5.32
CA GLY A 46 -8.86 22.46 -6.19
C GLY A 46 -9.53 21.09 -6.25
N TYR A 47 -10.86 21.07 -6.29
CA TYR A 47 -11.67 19.83 -6.28
C TYR A 47 -11.16 18.75 -7.26
N ARG A 48 -11.00 19.13 -8.54
CA ARG A 48 -10.61 18.17 -9.59
C ARG A 48 -9.26 17.51 -9.32
N SER A 49 -8.27 18.30 -8.95
CA SER A 49 -6.93 17.79 -8.64
C SER A 49 -6.94 16.93 -7.37
N PHE A 50 -7.73 17.30 -6.36
CA PHE A 50 -7.87 16.51 -5.13
C PHE A 50 -8.46 15.13 -5.44
N VAL A 51 -9.53 15.05 -6.21
CA VAL A 51 -10.19 13.78 -6.57
C VAL A 51 -9.26 12.88 -7.38
N ILE A 52 -8.61 13.44 -8.41
CA ILE A 52 -7.67 12.67 -9.26
C ILE A 52 -6.49 12.12 -8.43
N LEU A 53 -5.85 12.98 -7.63
CA LEU A 53 -4.71 12.54 -6.80
C LEU A 53 -5.14 11.52 -5.75
N SER A 54 -6.29 11.70 -5.10
CA SER A 54 -6.82 10.73 -4.13
C SER A 54 -7.11 9.38 -4.78
N PHE A 55 -7.67 9.37 -5.99
CA PHE A 55 -7.90 8.15 -6.76
C PHE A 55 -6.57 7.46 -7.12
N LEU A 56 -5.58 8.20 -7.62
CA LEU A 56 -4.26 7.66 -7.97
C LEU A 56 -3.54 7.09 -6.74
N ILE A 57 -3.65 7.75 -5.59
CA ILE A 57 -3.11 7.27 -4.31
C ILE A 57 -3.77 5.94 -3.91
N GLY A 58 -5.11 5.89 -3.91
CA GLY A 58 -5.86 4.69 -3.58
C GLY A 58 -5.57 3.54 -4.53
N LEU A 59 -5.50 3.81 -5.84
CA LEU A 59 -5.18 2.81 -6.86
C LEU A 59 -3.74 2.28 -6.71
N SER A 60 -2.76 3.15 -6.51
CA SER A 60 -1.37 2.73 -6.32
C SER A 60 -1.20 1.91 -5.04
N LEU A 61 -1.86 2.31 -3.95
CA LEU A 61 -1.87 1.55 -2.70
C LEU A 61 -2.52 0.18 -2.87
N PHE A 62 -3.66 0.13 -3.59
CA PHE A 62 -4.33 -1.12 -3.90
C PHE A 62 -3.43 -2.07 -4.69
N LEU A 63 -2.84 -1.60 -5.81
CA LEU A 63 -1.98 -2.44 -6.65
C LEU A 63 -0.75 -2.93 -5.89
N GLY A 64 -0.11 -2.06 -5.11
CA GLY A 64 1.04 -2.44 -4.28
C GLY A 64 0.67 -3.48 -3.22
N SER A 65 -0.41 -3.27 -2.48
CA SER A 65 -0.85 -4.19 -1.42
C SER A 65 -1.41 -5.51 -1.98
N ALA A 66 -2.15 -5.47 -3.09
CA ALA A 66 -2.70 -6.65 -3.73
C ALA A 66 -1.60 -7.56 -4.31
N LEU A 67 -0.63 -6.98 -5.04
CA LEU A 67 0.52 -7.74 -5.55
C LEU A 67 1.34 -8.36 -4.43
N GLN A 68 1.58 -7.62 -3.35
CA GLN A 68 2.29 -8.13 -2.19
C GLN A 68 1.52 -9.27 -1.51
N GLN A 69 0.20 -9.13 -1.36
CA GLN A 69 -0.64 -10.13 -0.72
C GLN A 69 -0.71 -11.43 -1.54
N VAL A 70 -0.89 -11.32 -2.88
CA VAL A 70 -0.85 -12.47 -3.78
C VAL A 70 0.54 -13.10 -3.82
N ALA A 71 1.60 -12.28 -3.74
CA ALA A 71 2.98 -12.77 -3.74
C ALA A 71 3.29 -13.71 -2.58
N LEU A 72 2.68 -13.49 -1.40
CA LEU A 72 2.87 -14.34 -0.22
C LEU A 72 2.40 -15.78 -0.42
N ILE A 73 1.55 -16.06 -1.42
CA ILE A 73 1.15 -17.42 -1.82
C ILE A 73 2.32 -18.14 -2.51
N TYR A 74 3.24 -17.38 -3.14
CA TYR A 74 4.29 -17.93 -4.01
C TYR A 74 5.71 -17.68 -3.51
N THR A 75 5.91 -16.97 -2.39
CA THR A 75 7.21 -16.69 -1.80
C THR A 75 7.15 -16.61 -0.29
N ASP A 76 8.29 -16.76 0.37
CA ASP A 76 8.38 -16.67 1.82
C ASP A 76 8.23 -15.21 2.30
N VAL A 77 7.66 -15.03 3.49
CA VAL A 77 7.45 -13.70 4.12
C VAL A 77 8.75 -12.89 4.22
N ALA A 78 9.88 -13.56 4.50
CA ALA A 78 11.19 -12.92 4.59
C ALA A 78 11.64 -12.36 3.24
N ASN A 79 11.48 -13.15 2.16
CA ASN A 79 11.79 -12.70 0.79
C ASN A 79 10.87 -11.57 0.36
N ALA A 80 9.56 -11.69 0.61
CA ALA A 80 8.60 -10.64 0.32
C ALA A 80 8.97 -9.32 1.04
N ALA A 81 9.35 -9.39 2.31
CA ALA A 81 9.79 -8.23 3.07
C ALA A 81 11.05 -7.59 2.46
N PHE A 82 12.03 -8.41 2.06
CA PHE A 82 13.25 -7.91 1.42
C PHE A 82 12.96 -7.21 0.08
N PHE A 83 12.24 -7.88 -0.82
CA PHE A 83 11.95 -7.30 -2.14
C PHE A 83 11.04 -6.07 -2.05
N THR A 84 10.19 -5.97 -1.02
CA THR A 84 9.42 -4.76 -0.76
C THR A 84 10.33 -3.56 -0.53
N ILE A 85 11.47 -3.71 0.15
CA ILE A 85 12.42 -2.62 0.45
C ILE A 85 12.91 -1.90 -0.83
N PHE A 86 12.83 -2.53 -2.00
CA PHE A 86 13.19 -1.89 -3.26
C PHE A 86 12.40 -0.62 -3.58
N TYR A 87 11.22 -0.40 -2.96
CA TYR A 87 10.54 0.88 -3.11
C TYR A 87 11.39 2.06 -2.61
N VAL A 88 12.28 1.84 -1.63
CA VAL A 88 13.12 2.89 -1.04
C VAL A 88 14.07 3.53 -2.07
N PRO A 89 14.89 2.77 -2.84
CA PRO A 89 15.67 3.35 -3.94
C PRO A 89 14.81 3.79 -5.14
N MET A 90 13.67 3.14 -5.40
CA MET A 90 12.81 3.50 -6.53
C MET A 90 12.22 4.91 -6.38
N VAL A 91 11.82 5.33 -5.17
CA VAL A 91 11.26 6.68 -4.94
C VAL A 91 12.21 7.78 -5.43
N PRO A 92 13.47 7.88 -4.95
CA PRO A 92 14.39 8.91 -5.44
C PRO A 92 14.71 8.78 -6.92
N ILE A 93 14.84 7.56 -7.46
CA ILE A 93 15.09 7.34 -8.89
C ILE A 93 13.93 7.89 -9.73
N ILE A 94 12.68 7.58 -9.36
CA ILE A 94 11.50 8.09 -10.06
C ILE A 94 11.42 9.62 -9.98
N ILE A 95 11.67 10.21 -8.81
CA ILE A 95 11.68 11.67 -8.66
C ILE A 95 12.78 12.30 -9.52
N PHE A 96 13.97 11.73 -9.56
CA PHE A 96 15.07 12.23 -10.39
C PHE A 96 14.73 12.18 -11.88
N ILE A 97 14.15 11.07 -12.37
CA ILE A 97 13.78 10.92 -13.79
C ILE A 97 12.67 11.90 -14.19
N PHE A 98 11.61 12.03 -13.38
CA PHE A 98 10.43 12.80 -13.78
C PHE A 98 10.50 14.28 -13.43
N LYS A 99 11.08 14.65 -12.29
CA LYS A 99 11.15 16.05 -11.85
C LYS A 99 12.49 16.72 -12.17
N ARG A 100 13.53 15.93 -12.48
CA ARG A 100 14.92 16.42 -12.66
C ARG A 100 15.43 17.25 -11.47
N ASP A 101 14.81 17.10 -10.31
CA ASP A 101 15.24 17.75 -9.08
C ASP A 101 16.51 17.07 -8.56
N SER A 102 17.51 17.85 -8.19
CA SER A 102 18.70 17.33 -7.52
C SER A 102 18.34 16.84 -6.13
N LEU A 103 18.47 15.53 -5.93
CA LEU A 103 18.29 14.94 -4.61
C LEU A 103 19.46 15.29 -3.71
N HIS A 104 19.18 15.55 -2.43
CA HIS A 104 20.23 15.77 -1.45
C HIS A 104 21.14 14.54 -1.39
N TRP A 105 22.45 14.75 -1.36
CA TRP A 105 23.44 13.67 -1.40
C TRP A 105 23.24 12.59 -0.31
N SER A 106 22.71 12.96 0.86
CA SER A 106 22.43 12.04 1.98
C SER A 106 21.41 10.95 1.68
N VAL A 107 20.62 11.10 0.62
CA VAL A 107 19.64 10.08 0.19
C VAL A 107 20.35 8.79 -0.22
N TRP A 108 21.49 8.90 -0.93
CA TRP A 108 22.21 7.74 -1.46
C TRP A 108 22.80 6.82 -0.40
N PRO A 109 23.53 7.34 0.62
CA PRO A 109 23.96 6.50 1.75
C PRO A 109 22.79 5.83 2.49
N SER A 110 21.66 6.53 2.67
CA SER A 110 20.48 5.97 3.31
C SER A 110 19.87 4.80 2.52
N VAL A 111 19.82 4.94 1.20
CA VAL A 111 19.40 3.87 0.30
C VAL A 111 20.30 2.64 0.42
N VAL A 112 21.62 2.84 0.38
CA VAL A 112 22.62 1.76 0.49
C VAL A 112 22.47 1.05 1.84
N LEU A 113 22.37 1.79 2.95
CA LEU A 113 22.19 1.22 4.29
C LEU A 113 20.90 0.43 4.40
N CYS A 114 19.81 0.92 3.80
CA CYS A 114 18.52 0.23 3.76
C CYS A 114 18.60 -1.11 3.01
N LEU A 115 19.26 -1.13 1.86
CA LEU A 115 19.49 -2.37 1.07
C LEU A 115 20.39 -3.36 1.81
N ILE A 116 21.45 -2.89 2.46
CA ILE A 116 22.33 -3.74 3.28
C ILE A 116 21.54 -4.33 4.47
N GLY A 117 20.77 -3.50 5.17
CA GLY A 117 19.93 -3.96 6.28
C GLY A 117 18.91 -5.01 5.84
N GLY A 118 18.23 -4.79 4.71
CA GLY A 118 17.33 -5.77 4.12
C GLY A 118 18.03 -7.06 3.73
N TYR A 119 19.20 -6.98 3.11
CA TYR A 119 20.02 -8.12 2.75
C TYR A 119 20.43 -8.98 3.98
N LEU A 120 20.83 -8.33 5.07
CA LEU A 120 21.22 -9.03 6.29
C LEU A 120 20.05 -9.71 7.01
N LEU A 121 18.83 -9.23 6.81
CA LEU A 121 17.61 -9.84 7.37
C LEU A 121 17.13 -11.05 6.58
N THR A 122 17.61 -11.23 5.35
CA THR A 122 17.14 -12.27 4.44
C THR A 122 18.18 -13.39 4.34
N ASN A 123 17.76 -14.63 4.57
CA ASN A 123 18.64 -15.81 4.41
C ASN A 123 18.71 -16.20 2.92
N PHE A 124 19.70 -15.66 2.19
CA PHE A 124 19.86 -15.92 0.75
C PHE A 124 20.50 -17.26 0.37
N TYR A 125 20.73 -18.16 1.33
CA TYR A 125 21.47 -19.41 1.06
C TYR A 125 20.78 -20.36 0.07
N ASP A 126 19.46 -20.17 -0.20
CA ASP A 126 18.69 -20.99 -1.16
C ASP A 126 17.80 -20.12 -2.09
N ALA A 127 18.26 -18.94 -2.47
CA ALA A 127 17.46 -17.98 -3.25
C ALA A 127 17.29 -18.41 -4.71
N THR A 128 16.32 -19.26 -4.98
CA THR A 128 15.72 -19.36 -6.31
C THR A 128 14.71 -18.23 -6.47
N VAL A 129 14.82 -17.44 -7.54
CA VAL A 129 13.83 -16.37 -7.85
C VAL A 129 12.49 -17.04 -8.11
N ARG A 130 11.52 -16.79 -7.23
CA ARG A 130 10.16 -17.33 -7.31
C ARG A 130 9.23 -16.33 -8.00
N LEU A 131 8.09 -16.81 -8.48
CA LEU A 131 7.06 -15.93 -9.06
C LEU A 131 6.64 -14.81 -8.08
N GLY A 132 6.50 -15.16 -6.79
CA GLY A 132 6.17 -14.21 -5.73
C GLY A 132 7.16 -13.07 -5.60
N ASP A 133 8.46 -13.33 -5.73
CA ASP A 133 9.51 -12.31 -5.66
C ASP A 133 9.34 -11.25 -6.75
N THR A 134 9.01 -11.70 -7.97
CA THR A 134 8.72 -10.79 -9.10
C THR A 134 7.47 -9.94 -8.84
N LEU A 135 6.42 -10.53 -8.28
CA LEU A 135 5.20 -9.80 -7.91
C LEU A 135 5.47 -8.74 -6.84
N VAL A 136 6.32 -9.05 -5.84
CA VAL A 136 6.72 -8.07 -4.82
C VAL A 136 7.51 -6.92 -5.42
N ILE A 137 8.45 -7.17 -6.34
CA ILE A 137 9.22 -6.12 -7.01
C ILE A 137 8.29 -5.22 -7.84
N LEU A 138 7.33 -5.78 -8.55
CA LEU A 138 6.30 -4.99 -9.24
C LEU A 138 5.45 -4.20 -8.24
N GLY A 139 5.08 -4.80 -7.11
CA GLY A 139 4.39 -4.13 -6.00
C GLY A 139 5.21 -2.95 -5.45
N ALA A 140 6.53 -3.11 -5.31
CA ALA A 140 7.43 -2.05 -4.86
C ALA A 140 7.40 -0.80 -5.77
N LEU A 141 7.19 -0.97 -7.07
CA LEU A 141 6.98 0.15 -8.01
C LEU A 141 5.70 0.92 -7.68
N PHE A 142 4.60 0.23 -7.39
CA PHE A 142 3.34 0.87 -6.99
C PHE A 142 3.43 1.51 -5.60
N TRP A 143 4.14 0.91 -4.65
CA TRP A 143 4.46 1.53 -3.37
C TRP A 143 5.25 2.83 -3.55
N SER A 144 6.22 2.85 -4.47
CA SER A 144 7.01 4.04 -4.77
C SER A 144 6.16 5.17 -5.33
N THR A 145 5.29 4.87 -6.31
CA THR A 145 4.38 5.87 -6.89
C THR A 145 3.36 6.37 -5.88
N HIS A 146 2.86 5.50 -5.01
CA HIS A 146 1.97 5.86 -3.91
C HIS A 146 2.62 6.89 -2.98
N ILE A 147 3.85 6.67 -2.53
CA ILE A 147 4.59 7.60 -1.66
C ILE A 147 4.78 8.96 -2.34
N ILE A 148 5.09 8.98 -3.64
CA ILE A 148 5.25 10.21 -4.41
C ILE A 148 3.93 10.99 -4.47
N PHE A 149 2.82 10.31 -4.78
CA PHE A 149 1.49 10.96 -4.84
C PHE A 149 1.03 11.47 -3.47
N ILE A 150 1.27 10.71 -2.38
CA ILE A 150 1.01 11.19 -1.01
C ILE A 150 1.81 12.46 -0.73
N GLY A 151 3.10 12.48 -1.04
CA GLY A 151 3.94 13.68 -0.85
C GLY A 151 3.40 14.90 -1.61
N MET A 152 2.89 14.69 -2.83
CA MET A 152 2.28 15.76 -3.64
C MET A 152 0.97 16.27 -3.04
N ILE A 153 0.04 15.39 -2.69
CA ILE A 153 -1.29 15.80 -2.20
C ILE A 153 -1.20 16.44 -0.80
N ILE A 154 -0.34 15.94 0.08
CA ILE A 154 -0.13 16.52 1.41
C ILE A 154 0.47 17.92 1.29
N LYS A 155 1.43 18.13 0.40
CA LYS A 155 2.01 19.47 0.15
C LYS A 155 0.95 20.47 -0.33
N LEU A 156 -0.03 20.03 -1.15
CA LEU A 156 -1.06 20.89 -1.70
C LEU A 156 -2.20 21.17 -0.70
N TYR A 157 -2.66 20.13 -0.01
CA TYR A 157 -3.91 20.21 0.77
C TYR A 157 -3.69 20.16 2.28
N ASN A 158 -2.63 19.54 2.77
CA ASN A 158 -2.32 19.34 4.20
C ASN A 158 -3.50 18.72 4.99
N LEU A 159 -4.01 17.58 4.46
CA LEU A 159 -5.14 16.83 5.00
C LEU A 159 -4.77 15.35 5.15
N PRO A 160 -3.78 15.00 5.99
CA PRO A 160 -3.26 13.62 6.06
C PRO A 160 -4.31 12.60 6.51
N LEU A 161 -5.16 12.92 7.48
CA LEU A 161 -6.19 12.01 7.97
C LEU A 161 -7.29 11.77 6.92
N THR A 162 -7.74 12.84 6.26
CA THR A 162 -8.75 12.74 5.19
C THR A 162 -8.23 11.89 4.03
N ILE A 163 -6.97 12.11 3.62
CA ILE A 163 -6.32 11.34 2.55
C ILE A 163 -6.15 9.88 3.00
N GLY A 164 -5.75 9.66 4.25
CA GLY A 164 -5.65 8.33 4.86
C GLY A 164 -6.99 7.58 4.82
N ALA A 165 -8.08 8.22 5.22
CA ALA A 165 -9.41 7.62 5.17
C ALA A 165 -9.86 7.30 3.73
N ILE A 166 -9.66 8.23 2.79
CA ILE A 166 -10.06 8.03 1.39
C ILE A 166 -9.27 6.86 0.76
N GLN A 167 -7.94 6.80 0.94
CA GLN A 167 -7.14 5.75 0.34
C GLN A 167 -7.48 4.36 0.91
N THR A 168 -7.69 4.24 2.22
CA THR A 168 -8.06 2.96 2.84
C THR A 168 -9.43 2.50 2.38
N LEU A 169 -10.41 3.40 2.26
CA LEU A 169 -11.70 3.08 1.68
C LEU A 169 -11.58 2.61 0.22
N LEU A 170 -10.82 3.32 -0.62
CA LEU A 170 -10.62 2.94 -2.03
C LEU A 170 -9.97 1.55 -2.16
N VAL A 171 -8.93 1.28 -1.36
CA VAL A 171 -8.28 -0.05 -1.36
C VAL A 171 -9.27 -1.14 -0.95
N SER A 172 -10.06 -0.90 0.10
CA SER A 172 -11.08 -1.86 0.53
C SER A 172 -12.10 -2.13 -0.59
N LEU A 173 -12.63 -1.07 -1.23
CA LEU A 173 -13.59 -1.22 -2.33
C LEU A 173 -13.00 -1.96 -3.54
N PHE A 174 -11.79 -1.63 -3.97
CA PHE A 174 -11.12 -2.34 -5.07
C PHE A 174 -10.87 -3.80 -4.71
N SER A 175 -10.46 -4.07 -3.47
CA SER A 175 -10.23 -5.45 -3.00
C SER A 175 -11.53 -6.25 -2.95
N ILE A 176 -12.65 -5.66 -2.51
CA ILE A 176 -13.98 -6.32 -2.55
C ILE A 176 -14.36 -6.65 -4.00
N ILE A 177 -14.23 -5.69 -4.92
CA ILE A 177 -14.61 -5.91 -6.32
C ILE A 177 -13.81 -7.06 -6.94
N ILE A 178 -12.49 -7.08 -6.72
CA ILE A 178 -11.63 -8.15 -7.26
C ILE A 178 -11.88 -9.47 -6.52
N GLY A 179 -12.04 -9.44 -5.20
CA GLY A 179 -12.38 -10.63 -4.40
C GLY A 179 -13.66 -11.31 -4.86
N LEU A 180 -14.73 -10.55 -5.11
CA LEU A 180 -15.99 -11.06 -5.65
C LEU A 180 -15.88 -11.70 -7.05
N ILE A 181 -14.87 -11.33 -7.83
CA ILE A 181 -14.64 -11.87 -9.18
C ILE A 181 -13.78 -13.12 -9.13
N TYR A 182 -12.76 -13.17 -8.28
CA TYR A 182 -11.71 -14.19 -8.30
C TYR A 182 -11.67 -15.11 -7.06
N GLU A 183 -12.32 -14.71 -5.97
CA GLU A 183 -12.41 -15.50 -4.75
C GLU A 183 -13.87 -15.84 -4.49
N GLU A 184 -14.14 -17.05 -4.02
CA GLU A 184 -15.46 -17.35 -3.44
C GLU A 184 -15.57 -16.56 -2.14
N PHE A 185 -16.24 -15.42 -2.22
CA PHE A 185 -16.47 -14.52 -1.09
C PHE A 185 -17.57 -15.15 -0.21
N VAL A 186 -17.17 -16.18 0.55
CA VAL A 186 -18.10 -16.92 1.39
C VAL A 186 -18.22 -16.22 2.73
N ILE A 187 -19.20 -15.31 2.82
CA ILE A 187 -19.67 -14.76 4.12
C ILE A 187 -20.01 -15.91 5.09
N GLU A 188 -20.47 -17.06 4.60
CA GLU A 188 -20.74 -18.26 5.38
C GLU A 188 -19.52 -18.78 6.15
N ASN A 189 -18.32 -18.75 5.61
CA ASN A 189 -17.13 -19.22 6.34
C ASN A 189 -16.77 -18.29 7.50
N ILE A 190 -16.90 -16.98 7.33
CA ILE A 190 -16.66 -16.01 8.42
C ILE A 190 -17.72 -16.16 9.52
N LEU A 191 -18.98 -16.44 9.19
CA LEU A 191 -20.04 -16.65 10.18
C LEU A 191 -19.90 -17.99 10.89
N ASN A 192 -19.48 -19.05 10.20
CA ASN A 192 -19.28 -20.36 10.79
C ASN A 192 -18.11 -20.43 11.78
N GLU A 193 -17.08 -19.60 11.63
CA GLU A 193 -15.99 -19.49 12.61
C GLU A 193 -16.36 -18.67 13.85
N ILE A 194 -17.33 -17.77 13.74
CA ILE A 194 -17.81 -16.99 14.90
C ILE A 194 -18.71 -17.84 15.80
N ASP A 195 -19.37 -18.86 15.23
CA ASP A 195 -20.30 -19.76 15.94
C ASP A 195 -19.62 -21.04 16.47
N SER A 196 -18.33 -21.26 16.24
CA SER A 196 -17.55 -22.40 16.73
C SER A 196 -16.65 -22.00 17.92
#